data_2f00ebc6fac56378bc15dd0667e9ccce
#
_entry.id   2f00ebc6fac56378bc15dd0667e9ccce
#
_cell.length_a   1.000
_cell.length_b   1.000
_cell.length_c   1.000
_cell.angle_alpha   90.00
_cell.angle_beta   90.00
_cell.angle_gamma   90.00
#
_symmetry.space_group_name_H-M   'P 1'
#
loop_
_entity.id
_entity.type
_entity.pdbx_description
1 polymer ?
#
loop_
_entity_poly.entity_id
_entity_poly.type
_entity_poly.pdbx_seq_one_letter_code
_entity_poly.pdbx_strand_id
1 'polypeptide(L)'
;MILIIFLPILLCISVGEIKIKMNNLYGENKEITEEYDKSLSVECNNGIFVGKLKENVISFKGIPYAKPPIDELRWKNPVPAEDSNKVYQAYFYGKAPIQKEFPFSQGSYYPQGEDCLYLNIWVNKNDKSENKPIIVFIHGGSYKGFSTSEPLFEGQNLVEKFPDLIFITIEYRLGILGFIDFESVEGGDNYKTSNNLGLLDIICGLKWIQKNIKKFGGDPETITLMGESSGATLISLLPLIEESKGLFKRIIAESGSLNLSYSKSESKLLTEKLLEKSGAKNIEELIDLSGEEIKELQKELNDYCNFAIRE
;
A
#
# COMPACT_ATOMS: atom_id res chain seq x y z
N MET A 1 -42.01 -11.91 13.56
CA MET A 1 -40.85 -12.20 14.47
C MET A 1 -39.78 -13.14 13.87
N ILE A 2 -39.98 -13.71 12.70
CA ILE A 2 -39.05 -14.64 12.04
C ILE A 2 -38.04 -13.90 11.12
N LEU A 3 -38.39 -12.69 10.64
CA LEU A 3 -37.55 -11.95 9.67
C LEU A 3 -36.29 -11.30 10.29
N ILE A 4 -36.27 -11.02 11.59
CA ILE A 4 -35.16 -10.33 12.28
C ILE A 4 -34.02 -11.28 12.63
N ILE A 5 -34.26 -12.58 12.70
CA ILE A 5 -33.24 -13.58 13.04
C ILE A 5 -32.44 -14.02 11.80
N PHE A 6 -33.05 -13.93 10.60
CA PHE A 6 -32.37 -14.33 9.37
C PHE A 6 -31.31 -13.32 8.86
N LEU A 7 -31.50 -12.03 9.14
CA LEU A 7 -30.58 -10.98 8.66
C LEU A 7 -29.17 -11.10 9.27
N PRO A 8 -29.01 -11.26 10.59
CA PRO A 8 -27.67 -11.45 11.18
C PRO A 8 -27.05 -12.81 10.81
N ILE A 9 -27.85 -13.88 10.61
CA ILE A 9 -27.33 -15.19 10.18
C ILE A 9 -26.83 -15.12 8.73
N LEU A 10 -27.58 -14.47 7.82
CA LEU A 10 -27.11 -14.24 6.45
C LEU A 10 -25.84 -13.37 6.40
N LEU A 11 -25.75 -12.34 7.26
CA LEU A 11 -24.56 -11.49 7.36
C LEU A 11 -23.37 -12.29 7.89
N CYS A 12 -23.54 -13.14 8.89
CA CYS A 12 -22.51 -14.01 9.42
C CYS A 12 -22.05 -15.07 8.40
N ILE A 13 -22.97 -15.61 7.59
CA ILE A 13 -22.65 -16.57 6.52
C ILE A 13 -21.86 -15.85 5.42
N SER A 14 -22.27 -14.65 5.00
CA SER A 14 -21.56 -13.87 3.97
C SER A 14 -20.14 -13.44 4.42
N VAL A 15 -19.99 -13.04 5.68
CA VAL A 15 -18.66 -12.71 6.26
C VAL A 15 -17.80 -13.97 6.38
N GLY A 16 -18.39 -15.11 6.76
CA GLY A 16 -17.71 -16.40 6.81
C GLY A 16 -17.24 -16.87 5.43
N GLU A 17 -18.09 -16.74 4.40
CA GLU A 17 -17.74 -17.07 3.02
C GLU A 17 -16.67 -16.12 2.46
N ILE A 18 -16.72 -14.84 2.80
CA ILE A 18 -15.68 -13.86 2.45
C ILE A 18 -14.35 -14.27 3.12
N LYS A 19 -14.33 -14.55 4.41
CA LYS A 19 -13.12 -15.01 5.12
C LYS A 19 -12.52 -16.29 4.52
N ILE A 20 -13.36 -17.27 4.17
CA ILE A 20 -12.92 -18.53 3.54
C ILE A 20 -12.37 -18.26 2.14
N LYS A 21 -13.03 -17.41 1.36
CA LYS A 21 -12.57 -17.03 0.01
C LYS A 21 -11.27 -16.23 0.06
N MET A 22 -11.12 -15.37 1.05
CA MET A 22 -9.89 -14.62 1.30
C MET A 22 -8.76 -15.55 1.73
N ASN A 23 -9.00 -16.50 2.64
CA ASN A 23 -7.97 -17.47 3.07
C ASN A 23 -7.34 -18.24 1.89
N ASN A 24 -8.08 -18.47 0.81
CA ASN A 24 -7.54 -19.10 -0.40
C ASN A 24 -6.70 -18.15 -1.29
N LEU A 25 -6.76 -16.84 -1.03
CA LEU A 25 -5.94 -15.82 -1.68
C LEU A 25 -4.68 -15.49 -0.88
N TYR A 26 -4.60 -15.98 0.37
CA TYR A 26 -3.47 -15.78 1.25
C TYR A 26 -2.34 -16.76 0.93
N GLY A 27 -1.15 -16.25 1.01
CA GLY A 27 0.07 -17.01 0.92
C GLY A 27 1.24 -16.06 1.07
N GLU A 28 2.38 -16.61 1.41
CA GLU A 28 3.63 -15.84 1.44
C GLU A 28 4.43 -16.15 0.18
N ASN A 29 4.90 -15.11 -0.49
CA ASN A 29 5.84 -15.25 -1.57
C ASN A 29 7.17 -15.78 -1.01
N LYS A 30 7.68 -16.85 -1.60
CA LYS A 30 8.89 -17.53 -1.14
C LYS A 30 10.01 -17.40 -2.17
N GLU A 31 11.23 -17.53 -1.70
CA GLU A 31 12.39 -17.74 -2.57
C GLU A 31 12.22 -19.07 -3.32
N ILE A 32 12.49 -19.06 -4.62
CA ILE A 32 12.46 -20.25 -5.48
C ILE A 32 13.91 -20.68 -5.66
N THR A 33 14.22 -21.88 -5.18
CA THR A 33 15.54 -22.50 -5.31
C THR A 33 15.58 -23.61 -6.36
N GLU A 34 14.42 -23.93 -6.93
CA GLU A 34 14.21 -24.94 -7.94
C GLU A 34 14.00 -24.33 -9.34
N GLU A 35 13.79 -25.19 -10.32
CA GLU A 35 13.49 -24.75 -11.69
C GLU A 35 12.14 -24.02 -11.76
N TYR A 36 12.08 -22.91 -12.52
CA TYR A 36 10.88 -22.09 -12.68
C TYR A 36 10.66 -21.71 -14.16
N ASP A 37 9.43 -21.34 -14.51
CA ASP A 37 9.07 -20.88 -15.85
C ASP A 37 9.61 -19.46 -16.09
N LYS A 38 10.72 -19.38 -16.83
CA LYS A 38 11.34 -18.10 -17.19
C LYS A 38 10.44 -17.20 -18.05
N SER A 39 9.45 -17.76 -18.75
CA SER A 39 8.51 -16.99 -19.55
C SER A 39 7.51 -16.18 -18.71
N LEU A 40 7.41 -16.50 -17.42
CA LEU A 40 6.58 -15.83 -16.44
C LEU A 40 7.40 -15.00 -15.44
N SER A 41 8.69 -14.77 -15.70
CA SER A 41 9.57 -14.06 -14.77
C SER A 41 10.08 -12.75 -15.35
N VAL A 42 10.37 -11.80 -14.45
CA VAL A 42 11.00 -10.51 -14.77
C VAL A 42 12.14 -10.27 -13.78
N GLU A 43 13.31 -9.92 -14.33
CA GLU A 43 14.49 -9.58 -13.54
C GLU A 43 14.49 -8.09 -13.19
N CYS A 44 14.28 -7.77 -11.93
CA CYS A 44 14.35 -6.44 -11.35
C CYS A 44 15.67 -6.25 -10.59
N ASN A 45 15.95 -5.02 -10.14
CA ASN A 45 17.15 -4.77 -9.36
C ASN A 45 17.17 -5.52 -8.00
N ASN A 46 16.02 -5.71 -7.38
CA ASN A 46 15.88 -6.35 -6.07
C ASN A 46 15.45 -7.83 -6.13
N GLY A 47 15.56 -8.48 -7.30
CA GLY A 47 15.30 -9.91 -7.48
C GLY A 47 14.66 -10.27 -8.81
N ILE A 48 14.57 -11.56 -9.08
CA ILE A 48 13.82 -12.12 -10.20
C ILE A 48 12.45 -12.53 -9.67
N PHE A 49 11.40 -11.91 -10.19
CA PHE A 49 10.02 -12.18 -9.74
C PHE A 49 9.30 -13.05 -10.74
N VAL A 50 8.76 -14.18 -10.27
CA VAL A 50 7.97 -15.11 -11.07
C VAL A 50 6.49 -14.82 -10.84
N GLY A 51 5.80 -14.37 -11.88
CA GLY A 51 4.38 -14.03 -11.84
C GLY A 51 3.47 -15.24 -12.01
N LYS A 52 2.17 -15.02 -11.82
CA LYS A 52 1.12 -16.02 -11.99
C LYS A 52 0.28 -15.72 -13.21
N LEU A 53 0.26 -16.66 -14.15
CA LEU A 53 -0.57 -16.56 -15.35
C LEU A 53 -2.02 -16.96 -15.05
N LYS A 54 -2.95 -16.09 -15.43
CA LYS A 54 -4.38 -16.41 -15.50
C LYS A 54 -4.91 -15.85 -16.82
N GLU A 55 -5.52 -16.70 -17.63
CA GLU A 55 -5.91 -16.38 -19.01
C GLU A 55 -4.72 -15.79 -19.79
N ASN A 56 -4.81 -14.56 -20.21
CA ASN A 56 -3.77 -13.86 -20.97
C ASN A 56 -2.96 -12.86 -20.12
N VAL A 57 -3.20 -12.78 -18.81
CA VAL A 57 -2.55 -11.81 -17.94
C VAL A 57 -1.61 -12.49 -16.96
N ILE A 58 -0.38 -11.99 -16.89
CA ILE A 58 0.57 -12.33 -15.83
C ILE A 58 0.41 -11.28 -14.74
N SER A 59 0.09 -11.74 -13.54
CA SER A 59 0.10 -10.90 -12.34
C SER A 59 1.35 -11.15 -11.53
N PHE A 60 2.01 -10.07 -11.10
CA PHE A 60 3.11 -10.09 -10.15
C PHE A 60 2.63 -9.39 -8.89
N LYS A 61 2.43 -10.11 -7.79
CA LYS A 61 1.86 -9.59 -6.55
C LYS A 61 2.86 -9.64 -5.41
N GLY A 62 2.85 -8.60 -4.58
CA GLY A 62 3.71 -8.54 -3.38
C GLY A 62 5.19 -8.34 -3.70
N ILE A 63 5.52 -7.52 -4.71
CA ILE A 63 6.90 -7.12 -4.98
C ILE A 63 7.29 -6.05 -3.96
N PRO A 64 8.31 -6.25 -3.10
CA PRO A 64 8.76 -5.23 -2.17
C PRO A 64 9.48 -4.10 -2.92
N TYR A 65 9.05 -2.86 -2.71
CA TYR A 65 9.73 -1.68 -3.25
C TYR A 65 10.64 -1.00 -2.23
N ALA A 66 10.45 -1.32 -0.95
CA ALA A 66 11.21 -0.79 0.18
C ALA A 66 11.50 -1.90 1.19
N LYS A 67 12.43 -1.64 2.11
CA LYS A 67 12.65 -2.49 3.29
C LYS A 67 11.41 -2.44 4.18
N PRO A 68 11.11 -3.53 4.92
CA PRO A 68 10.07 -3.51 5.93
C PRO A 68 10.27 -2.34 6.92
N PRO A 69 9.27 -1.48 7.14
CA PRO A 69 9.38 -0.34 8.06
C PRO A 69 9.08 -0.77 9.51
N ILE A 70 9.85 -1.72 10.02
CA ILE A 70 9.72 -2.33 11.35
C ILE A 70 10.89 -1.92 12.25
N ASP A 71 10.79 -2.14 13.53
CA ASP A 71 11.81 -1.90 14.53
C ASP A 71 12.39 -0.48 14.40
N GLU A 72 13.69 -0.32 14.23
CA GLU A 72 14.37 0.97 14.07
C GLU A 72 13.96 1.76 12.81
N LEU A 73 13.30 1.12 11.84
CA LEU A 73 12.73 1.77 10.65
C LEU A 73 11.27 2.19 10.84
N ARG A 74 10.63 1.83 11.95
CA ARG A 74 9.30 2.32 12.29
C ARG A 74 9.31 3.84 12.36
N TRP A 75 8.33 4.48 11.72
CA TRP A 75 8.22 5.94 11.57
C TRP A 75 9.40 6.65 10.91
N LYS A 76 10.30 5.92 10.22
CA LYS A 76 11.34 6.50 9.37
C LYS A 76 10.90 6.56 7.91
N ASN A 77 11.60 7.38 7.13
CA ASN A 77 11.45 7.43 5.69
C ASN A 77 11.63 6.02 5.09
N PRO A 78 10.89 5.67 4.03
CA PRO A 78 11.07 4.39 3.37
C PRO A 78 12.50 4.25 2.85
N VAL A 79 13.10 3.10 3.14
CA VAL A 79 14.43 2.72 2.62
C VAL A 79 14.21 1.81 1.41
N PRO A 80 14.73 2.13 0.23
CA PRO A 80 14.56 1.28 -0.96
C PRO A 80 14.95 -0.19 -0.70
N ALA A 81 14.25 -1.11 -1.34
CA ALA A 81 14.58 -2.53 -1.28
C ALA A 81 16.01 -2.78 -1.76
N GLU A 82 16.72 -3.69 -1.09
CA GLU A 82 18.09 -4.04 -1.44
C GLU A 82 18.17 -4.77 -2.78
N ASP A 83 19.23 -4.52 -3.51
CA ASP A 83 19.50 -5.26 -4.75
C ASP A 83 19.72 -6.75 -4.44
N SER A 84 19.18 -7.63 -5.29
CA SER A 84 19.22 -9.08 -5.11
C SER A 84 19.20 -9.78 -6.46
N ASN A 85 19.86 -10.96 -6.53
CA ASN A 85 19.80 -11.87 -7.68
C ASN A 85 18.97 -13.12 -7.39
N LYS A 86 18.31 -13.17 -6.23
CA LYS A 86 17.46 -14.30 -5.83
C LYS A 86 16.16 -14.31 -6.62
N VAL A 87 15.59 -15.49 -6.74
CA VAL A 87 14.32 -15.69 -7.45
C VAL A 87 13.20 -15.81 -6.42
N TYR A 88 12.11 -15.07 -6.62
CA TYR A 88 10.97 -15.03 -5.71
C TYR A 88 9.66 -15.31 -6.44
N GLN A 89 8.76 -16.00 -5.76
CA GLN A 89 7.35 -15.99 -6.14
C GLN A 89 6.82 -14.56 -6.05
N ALA A 90 5.96 -14.19 -6.99
CA ALA A 90 5.16 -12.99 -6.94
C ALA A 90 3.68 -13.35 -7.17
N TYR A 91 3.19 -14.31 -6.36
CA TYR A 91 1.89 -14.96 -6.52
C TYR A 91 0.82 -14.41 -5.61
N PHE A 92 1.21 -13.84 -4.48
CA PHE A 92 0.32 -13.38 -3.41
C PHE A 92 0.57 -11.92 -3.10
N TYR A 93 -0.47 -11.21 -2.72
CA TYR A 93 -0.32 -9.85 -2.19
C TYR A 93 0.60 -9.86 -0.95
N GLY A 94 1.34 -8.78 -0.74
CA GLY A 94 1.99 -8.50 0.54
C GLY A 94 0.95 -8.25 1.64
N LYS A 95 1.39 -8.14 2.90
CA LYS A 95 0.49 -7.77 3.99
C LYS A 95 -0.14 -6.41 3.74
N ALA A 96 -1.41 -6.27 4.11
CA ALA A 96 -2.06 -4.97 4.17
C ALA A 96 -1.47 -4.13 5.33
N PRO A 97 -1.45 -2.80 5.23
CA PRO A 97 -1.10 -1.95 6.36
C PRO A 97 -2.01 -2.20 7.56
N ILE A 98 -1.48 -2.03 8.76
CA ILE A 98 -2.26 -2.13 10.00
C ILE A 98 -3.41 -1.12 9.95
N GLN A 99 -4.62 -1.61 10.14
CA GLN A 99 -5.85 -0.82 10.04
C GLN A 99 -6.99 -1.46 10.84
N LYS A 100 -8.03 -0.68 11.13
CA LYS A 100 -9.30 -1.22 11.64
C LYS A 100 -10.05 -1.93 10.51
N GLU A 101 -10.67 -3.05 10.81
CA GLU A 101 -11.52 -3.75 9.85
C GLU A 101 -12.73 -2.90 9.46
N PHE A 102 -12.93 -2.73 8.16
CA PHE A 102 -14.10 -2.04 7.61
C PHE A 102 -15.08 -3.08 7.06
N PRO A 103 -16.37 -3.04 7.47
CA PRO A 103 -17.34 -4.05 7.03
C PRO A 103 -17.53 -4.15 5.51
N PHE A 104 -17.23 -3.08 4.78
CA PHE A 104 -17.37 -3.01 3.32
C PHE A 104 -16.04 -3.17 2.55
N SER A 105 -14.91 -3.32 3.27
CA SER A 105 -13.60 -3.55 2.68
C SER A 105 -13.23 -5.02 2.86
N GLN A 106 -13.13 -5.74 1.75
CA GLN A 106 -12.66 -7.12 1.78
C GLN A 106 -11.15 -7.17 2.07
N GLY A 107 -10.39 -6.19 1.60
CA GLY A 107 -8.96 -6.07 1.83
C GLY A 107 -8.60 -5.86 3.30
N SER A 108 -9.48 -5.28 4.12
CA SER A 108 -9.25 -5.11 5.55
C SER A 108 -9.22 -6.44 6.34
N TYR A 109 -9.73 -7.52 5.75
CA TYR A 109 -9.61 -8.89 6.30
C TYR A 109 -8.36 -9.63 5.83
N TYR A 110 -7.53 -9.00 5.00
CA TYR A 110 -6.25 -9.55 4.58
C TYR A 110 -5.25 -9.53 5.74
N PRO A 111 -4.22 -10.41 5.76
CA PRO A 111 -3.18 -10.35 6.77
C PRO A 111 -2.58 -8.95 6.83
N GLN A 112 -2.59 -8.36 8.01
CA GLN A 112 -2.10 -7.01 8.26
C GLN A 112 -0.74 -7.05 8.95
N GLY A 113 0.08 -6.03 8.71
CA GLY A 113 1.36 -5.86 9.39
C GLY A 113 2.05 -4.56 9.02
N GLU A 114 3.11 -4.26 9.73
CA GLU A 114 3.97 -3.10 9.42
C GLU A 114 4.79 -3.34 8.14
N ASP A 115 5.20 -4.58 7.90
CA ASP A 115 5.82 -5.00 6.65
C ASP A 115 4.77 -5.03 5.53
N CYS A 116 4.47 -3.86 4.95
CA CYS A 116 3.40 -3.64 3.97
C CYS A 116 3.85 -2.89 2.70
N LEU A 117 5.13 -2.56 2.54
CA LEU A 117 5.60 -1.73 1.44
C LEU A 117 5.80 -2.53 0.15
N TYR A 118 4.70 -2.93 -0.47
CA TYR A 118 4.64 -3.78 -1.65
C TYR A 118 3.88 -3.11 -2.79
N LEU A 119 4.17 -3.54 -4.02
CA LEU A 119 3.40 -3.19 -5.21
C LEU A 119 2.99 -4.45 -5.98
N ASN A 120 1.99 -4.28 -6.85
CA ASN A 120 1.50 -5.35 -7.71
C ASN A 120 1.41 -4.86 -9.14
N ILE A 121 1.72 -5.74 -10.12
CA ILE A 121 1.80 -5.41 -11.54
C ILE A 121 1.00 -6.44 -12.34
N TRP A 122 0.23 -5.99 -13.32
CA TRP A 122 -0.47 -6.84 -14.28
C TRP A 122 -0.06 -6.46 -15.69
N VAL A 123 0.34 -7.45 -16.47
CA VAL A 123 0.75 -7.31 -17.87
C VAL A 123 0.10 -8.38 -18.74
N ASN A 124 -0.25 -8.06 -19.98
CA ASN A 124 -0.72 -9.07 -20.93
C ASN A 124 0.45 -9.86 -21.49
N LYS A 125 0.37 -11.20 -21.42
CA LYS A 125 1.41 -12.13 -21.89
C LYS A 125 1.56 -12.12 -23.41
N ASN A 126 0.46 -11.97 -24.12
CA ASN A 126 0.40 -12.12 -25.58
C ASN A 126 0.75 -10.83 -26.31
N ASP A 127 0.56 -9.69 -25.69
CA ASP A 127 0.99 -8.42 -26.24
C ASP A 127 2.50 -8.22 -26.01
N LYS A 128 3.25 -8.17 -27.10
CA LYS A 128 4.69 -7.97 -27.13
C LYS A 128 5.10 -6.55 -27.50
N SER A 129 4.15 -5.61 -27.53
CA SER A 129 4.46 -4.20 -27.74
C SER A 129 5.40 -3.69 -26.62
N GLU A 130 6.35 -2.89 -27.02
CA GLU A 130 7.23 -2.16 -26.10
C GLU A 130 6.66 -0.77 -25.84
N ASN A 131 7.12 -0.11 -24.78
CA ASN A 131 6.70 1.24 -24.40
C ASN A 131 5.20 1.35 -24.09
N LYS A 132 4.64 0.34 -23.40
CA LYS A 132 3.24 0.34 -22.97
C LYS A 132 2.95 1.49 -22.02
N PRO A 133 1.79 2.15 -22.16
CA PRO A 133 1.31 3.10 -21.18
C PRO A 133 1.09 2.41 -19.83
N ILE A 134 1.26 3.20 -18.75
CA ILE A 134 1.20 2.70 -17.39
C ILE A 134 0.16 3.48 -16.61
N ILE A 135 -0.70 2.77 -15.89
CA ILE A 135 -1.55 3.33 -14.83
C ILE A 135 -1.03 2.81 -13.49
N VAL A 136 -0.72 3.72 -12.59
CA VAL A 136 -0.39 3.43 -11.19
C VAL A 136 -1.55 3.90 -10.33
N PHE A 137 -2.23 2.98 -9.68
CA PHE A 137 -3.39 3.26 -8.84
C PHE A 137 -3.00 3.36 -7.36
N ILE A 138 -3.47 4.43 -6.72
CA ILE A 138 -3.32 4.70 -5.28
C ILE A 138 -4.71 4.68 -4.65
N HIS A 139 -4.93 3.74 -3.74
CA HIS A 139 -6.22 3.55 -3.09
C HIS A 139 -6.56 4.66 -2.10
N GLY A 140 -7.83 4.82 -1.82
CA GLY A 140 -8.36 5.72 -0.82
C GLY A 140 -8.45 5.08 0.56
N GLY A 141 -9.51 5.41 1.30
CA GLY A 141 -9.76 4.88 2.65
C GLY A 141 -9.41 5.84 3.77
N SER A 142 -9.45 7.15 3.50
CA SER A 142 -9.26 8.22 4.49
C SER A 142 -7.93 8.11 5.24
N TYR A 143 -6.87 7.65 4.59
CA TYR A 143 -5.52 7.39 5.14
C TYR A 143 -5.46 6.35 6.25
N LYS A 144 -6.52 5.62 6.53
CA LYS A 144 -6.65 4.72 7.68
C LYS A 144 -7.22 3.35 7.36
N GLY A 145 -7.55 3.10 6.10
CA GLY A 145 -8.14 1.82 5.67
C GLY A 145 -7.94 1.53 4.20
N PHE A 146 -8.46 0.40 3.77
CA PHE A 146 -8.27 -0.25 2.48
C PHE A 146 -6.85 -0.81 2.26
N SER A 147 -6.67 -1.46 1.14
CA SER A 147 -5.43 -2.11 0.74
C SER A 147 -5.49 -2.45 -0.74
N THR A 148 -4.35 -2.62 -1.37
CA THR A 148 -4.25 -3.09 -2.76
C THR A 148 -4.79 -4.50 -2.99
N SER A 149 -5.05 -5.26 -1.91
CA SER A 149 -5.71 -6.57 -1.94
C SER A 149 -7.23 -6.52 -2.11
N GLU A 150 -7.85 -5.32 -2.14
CA GLU A 150 -9.26 -5.19 -2.46
C GLU A 150 -9.58 -5.76 -3.84
N PRO A 151 -10.60 -6.62 -3.96
CA PRO A 151 -10.97 -7.19 -5.28
C PRO A 151 -11.34 -6.13 -6.32
N LEU A 152 -11.77 -4.95 -5.89
CA LEU A 152 -12.09 -3.83 -6.76
C LEU A 152 -10.84 -3.28 -7.48
N PHE A 153 -9.66 -3.45 -6.87
CA PHE A 153 -8.39 -2.94 -7.39
C PHE A 153 -7.59 -4.01 -8.15
N GLU A 154 -8.18 -5.18 -8.38
CA GLU A 154 -7.56 -6.27 -9.15
C GLU A 154 -7.44 -5.89 -10.62
N GLY A 155 -6.22 -5.86 -11.16
CA GLY A 155 -5.93 -5.41 -12.52
C GLY A 155 -6.26 -6.41 -13.63
N GLN A 156 -6.63 -7.66 -13.31
CA GLN A 156 -6.87 -8.74 -14.27
C GLN A 156 -7.79 -8.33 -15.42
N ASN A 157 -9.00 -7.90 -15.09
CA ASN A 157 -10.04 -7.57 -16.09
C ASN A 157 -9.68 -6.33 -16.92
N LEU A 158 -8.97 -5.38 -16.30
CA LEU A 158 -8.53 -4.15 -16.96
C LEU A 158 -7.50 -4.48 -18.05
N VAL A 159 -6.48 -5.28 -17.71
CA VAL A 159 -5.40 -5.65 -18.64
C VAL A 159 -5.86 -6.68 -19.68
N GLU A 160 -6.85 -7.51 -19.38
CA GLU A 160 -7.49 -8.35 -20.40
C GLU A 160 -8.19 -7.51 -21.46
N LYS A 161 -8.90 -6.46 -21.04
CA LYS A 161 -9.64 -5.55 -21.93
C LYS A 161 -8.73 -4.61 -22.71
N PHE A 162 -7.63 -4.18 -22.10
CA PHE A 162 -6.64 -3.26 -22.67
C PHE A 162 -5.24 -3.92 -22.62
N PRO A 163 -4.91 -4.82 -23.56
CA PRO A 163 -3.70 -5.64 -23.50
C PRO A 163 -2.40 -4.84 -23.68
N ASP A 164 -2.48 -3.65 -24.23
CA ASP A 164 -1.38 -2.70 -24.38
C ASP A 164 -1.12 -1.85 -23.13
N LEU A 165 -1.90 -2.06 -22.06
CA LEU A 165 -1.77 -1.33 -20.79
C LEU A 165 -1.02 -2.16 -19.74
N ILE A 166 -0.16 -1.52 -18.94
CA ILE A 166 0.33 -2.04 -17.66
C ILE A 166 -0.43 -1.37 -16.52
N PHE A 167 -0.98 -2.18 -15.63
CA PHE A 167 -1.66 -1.70 -14.44
C PHE A 167 -0.83 -2.05 -13.19
N ILE A 168 -0.69 -1.08 -12.28
CA ILE A 168 0.11 -1.21 -11.05
C ILE A 168 -0.69 -0.67 -9.88
N THR A 169 -0.60 -1.33 -8.72
CA THR A 169 -1.10 -0.80 -7.46
C THR A 169 0.03 -0.69 -6.45
N ILE A 170 0.07 0.37 -5.66
CA ILE A 170 1.07 0.60 -4.61
C ILE A 170 0.37 0.59 -3.26
N GLU A 171 0.87 -0.24 -2.34
CA GLU A 171 0.52 -0.21 -0.92
C GLU A 171 1.37 0.85 -0.22
N TYR A 172 0.83 1.51 0.80
CA TYR A 172 1.52 2.54 1.58
C TYR A 172 1.06 2.52 3.03
N ARG A 173 1.88 3.02 3.95
CA ARG A 173 1.55 3.06 5.38
C ARG A 173 0.34 3.93 5.65
N LEU A 174 -0.49 3.49 6.60
CA LEU A 174 -1.75 4.13 6.98
C LEU A 174 -1.74 4.55 8.46
N GLY A 175 -2.69 5.41 8.81
CA GLY A 175 -2.99 5.79 10.17
C GLY A 175 -1.79 6.35 10.93
N ILE A 176 -1.61 5.93 12.17
CA ILE A 176 -0.49 6.38 13.02
C ILE A 176 0.88 5.95 12.51
N LEU A 177 0.96 4.92 11.67
CA LEU A 177 2.22 4.47 11.06
C LEU A 177 2.62 5.30 9.84
N GLY A 178 1.65 5.93 9.17
CA GLY A 178 1.87 6.70 7.94
C GLY A 178 1.75 8.21 8.10
N PHE A 179 1.02 8.70 9.12
CA PHE A 179 0.55 10.09 9.19
C PHE A 179 0.47 10.64 10.62
N ILE A 180 1.52 10.45 11.43
CA ILE A 180 1.65 10.96 12.79
C ILE A 180 2.77 11.99 12.88
N ASP A 181 2.56 13.11 13.55
CA ASP A 181 3.56 14.17 13.70
C ASP A 181 4.36 14.04 14.99
N PHE A 182 5.58 13.53 14.89
CA PHE A 182 6.51 13.46 16.02
C PHE A 182 7.43 14.68 16.14
N GLU A 183 7.44 15.62 15.17
CA GLU A 183 8.34 16.78 15.24
C GLU A 183 8.11 17.61 16.51
N SER A 184 6.90 17.60 17.05
CA SER A 184 6.50 18.42 18.20
C SER A 184 6.74 17.77 19.58
N VAL A 185 7.27 16.54 19.63
CA VAL A 185 7.51 15.82 20.90
C VAL A 185 8.99 15.66 21.18
N GLU A 186 9.33 15.38 22.43
CA GLU A 186 10.71 15.13 22.84
C GLU A 186 11.29 13.93 22.10
N GLY A 187 12.49 14.08 21.53
CA GLY A 187 13.11 13.08 20.65
C GLY A 187 12.66 13.16 19.18
N GLY A 188 11.73 14.05 18.84
CA GLY A 188 11.12 14.15 17.49
C GLY A 188 12.03 14.66 16.37
N ASP A 189 13.21 15.21 16.69
CA ASP A 189 14.14 15.78 15.69
C ASP A 189 14.52 14.81 14.56
N ASN A 190 14.50 13.51 14.83
CA ASN A 190 14.80 12.45 13.88
C ASN A 190 13.56 11.94 13.12
N TYR A 191 12.38 12.57 13.32
CA TYR A 191 11.07 12.11 12.81
C TYR A 191 10.27 13.22 12.10
N LYS A 192 10.96 14.25 11.58
CA LYS A 192 10.34 15.45 10.98
C LYS A 192 9.39 15.18 9.81
N THR A 193 9.50 14.02 9.19
CA THR A 193 8.68 13.59 8.05
C THR A 193 7.61 12.57 8.44
N SER A 194 7.49 12.23 9.72
CA SER A 194 6.59 11.17 10.20
C SER A 194 5.11 11.40 9.88
N ASN A 195 4.71 12.64 9.72
CA ASN A 195 3.36 13.04 9.34
C ASN A 195 3.02 12.78 7.86
N ASN A 196 3.99 12.41 7.00
CA ASN A 196 3.81 12.24 5.57
C ASN A 196 4.43 10.93 5.03
N LEU A 197 4.65 9.93 5.89
CA LEU A 197 5.34 8.70 5.49
C LEU A 197 4.59 7.93 4.40
N GLY A 198 3.25 7.86 4.46
CA GLY A 198 2.47 7.24 3.40
C GLY A 198 2.67 7.90 2.03
N LEU A 199 2.86 9.22 2.00
CA LEU A 199 3.16 9.95 0.77
C LEU A 199 4.59 9.66 0.29
N LEU A 200 5.56 9.57 1.20
CA LEU A 200 6.95 9.20 0.89
C LEU A 200 7.07 7.75 0.44
N ASP A 201 6.23 6.85 0.95
CA ASP A 201 6.13 5.46 0.51
C ASP A 201 5.72 5.39 -0.97
N ILE A 202 4.71 6.18 -1.38
CA ILE A 202 4.28 6.28 -2.78
C ILE A 202 5.44 6.78 -3.66
N ILE A 203 6.17 7.82 -3.24
CA ILE A 203 7.35 8.32 -3.96
C ILE A 203 8.42 7.22 -4.10
N CYS A 204 8.67 6.45 -3.05
CA CYS A 204 9.61 5.33 -3.08
C CYS A 204 9.17 4.25 -4.08
N GLY A 205 7.88 3.88 -4.06
CA GLY A 205 7.28 2.95 -5.02
C GLY A 205 7.39 3.45 -6.47
N LEU A 206 7.14 4.73 -6.71
CA LEU A 206 7.29 5.35 -8.03
C LEU A 206 8.74 5.34 -8.52
N LYS A 207 9.71 5.58 -7.64
CA LYS A 207 11.15 5.46 -7.97
C LYS A 207 11.52 4.02 -8.35
N TRP A 208 10.97 3.03 -7.64
CA TRP A 208 11.13 1.62 -8.00
C TRP A 208 10.55 1.33 -9.40
N ILE A 209 9.34 1.83 -9.70
CA ILE A 209 8.69 1.67 -11.00
C ILE A 209 9.55 2.29 -12.11
N GLN A 210 10.01 3.52 -11.95
CA GLN A 210 10.89 4.18 -12.91
C GLN A 210 12.13 3.35 -13.25
N LYS A 211 12.73 2.70 -12.25
CA LYS A 211 13.94 1.88 -12.40
C LYS A 211 13.67 0.54 -13.13
N ASN A 212 12.48 -0.04 -12.96
CA ASN A 212 12.23 -1.44 -13.34
C ASN A 212 11.20 -1.65 -14.45
N ILE A 213 10.30 -0.70 -14.70
CA ILE A 213 9.09 -0.96 -15.49
C ILE A 213 9.36 -1.25 -16.97
N LYS A 214 10.48 -0.81 -17.52
CA LYS A 214 10.91 -1.18 -18.88
C LYS A 214 11.06 -2.69 -19.04
N LYS A 215 11.43 -3.40 -17.98
CA LYS A 215 11.59 -4.86 -18.00
C LYS A 215 10.26 -5.61 -18.09
N PHE A 216 9.16 -4.92 -17.77
CA PHE A 216 7.78 -5.39 -17.97
C PHE A 216 7.19 -4.92 -19.31
N GLY A 217 7.95 -4.21 -20.16
CA GLY A 217 7.51 -3.65 -21.42
C GLY A 217 6.86 -2.27 -21.31
N GLY A 218 6.92 -1.62 -20.16
CA GLY A 218 6.32 -0.30 -19.91
C GLY A 218 7.25 0.86 -20.28
N ASP A 219 6.65 2.01 -20.59
CA ASP A 219 7.35 3.27 -20.81
C ASP A 219 7.27 4.15 -19.55
N PRO A 220 8.38 4.34 -18.81
CA PRO A 220 8.42 5.17 -17.62
C PRO A 220 8.01 6.63 -17.88
N GLU A 221 8.13 7.14 -19.13
CA GLU A 221 7.73 8.50 -19.51
C GLU A 221 6.20 8.65 -19.67
N THR A 222 5.44 7.56 -19.63
CA THR A 222 3.98 7.56 -19.84
C THR A 222 3.16 7.32 -18.58
N ILE A 223 3.79 7.23 -17.41
CA ILE A 223 3.10 6.92 -16.14
C ILE A 223 1.98 7.92 -15.87
N THR A 224 0.79 7.38 -15.70
CA THR A 224 -0.41 8.09 -15.24
C THR A 224 -0.74 7.61 -13.83
N LEU A 225 -0.74 8.52 -12.86
CA LEU A 225 -1.23 8.24 -11.52
C LEU A 225 -2.76 8.31 -11.53
N MET A 226 -3.41 7.34 -10.95
CA MET A 226 -4.84 7.33 -10.72
C MET A 226 -5.10 7.11 -9.23
N GLY A 227 -5.96 7.90 -8.64
CA GLY A 227 -6.28 7.75 -7.21
C GLY A 227 -7.70 8.12 -6.92
N GLU A 228 -8.27 7.49 -5.89
CA GLU A 228 -9.61 7.73 -5.42
C GLU A 228 -9.59 8.28 -3.99
N SER A 229 -10.48 9.24 -3.66
CA SER A 229 -10.63 9.79 -2.31
C SER A 229 -9.29 10.30 -1.73
N SER A 230 -8.85 9.80 -0.57
CA SER A 230 -7.54 10.14 0.02
C SER A 230 -6.36 9.77 -0.89
N GLY A 231 -6.46 8.73 -1.71
CA GLY A 231 -5.48 8.40 -2.74
C GLY A 231 -5.38 9.50 -3.81
N ALA A 232 -6.52 10.05 -4.23
CA ALA A 232 -6.56 11.19 -5.14
C ALA A 232 -5.94 12.46 -4.53
N THR A 233 -6.14 12.68 -3.23
CA THR A 233 -5.48 13.78 -2.51
C THR A 233 -3.97 13.58 -2.48
N LEU A 234 -3.48 12.38 -2.14
CA LEU A 234 -2.04 12.07 -2.12
C LEU A 234 -1.38 12.35 -3.47
N ILE A 235 -1.94 11.82 -4.57
CA ILE A 235 -1.35 12.04 -5.89
C ILE A 235 -1.44 13.50 -6.36
N SER A 236 -2.43 14.25 -5.88
CA SER A 236 -2.57 15.69 -6.20
C SER A 236 -1.54 16.56 -5.48
N LEU A 237 -0.96 16.08 -4.38
CA LEU A 237 0.13 16.74 -3.65
C LEU A 237 1.51 16.49 -4.30
N LEU A 238 1.69 15.34 -4.97
CA LEU A 238 2.98 14.97 -5.54
C LEU A 238 3.61 16.04 -6.45
N PRO A 239 2.89 16.76 -7.33
CA PRO A 239 3.49 17.81 -8.17
C PRO A 239 4.19 18.92 -7.39
N LEU A 240 3.85 19.10 -6.11
CA LEU A 240 4.41 20.13 -5.22
C LEU A 240 5.72 19.67 -4.55
N ILE A 241 6.08 18.37 -4.68
CA ILE A 241 7.21 17.75 -4.00
C ILE A 241 8.37 17.58 -4.98
N GLU A 242 9.54 18.10 -4.64
CA GLU A 242 10.73 18.06 -5.50
C GLU A 242 11.14 16.63 -5.86
N GLU A 243 11.11 15.71 -4.88
CA GLU A 243 11.51 14.32 -5.02
C GLU A 243 10.61 13.50 -5.95
N SER A 244 9.42 14.01 -6.29
CA SER A 244 8.48 13.37 -7.20
C SER A 244 8.60 13.84 -8.66
N LYS A 245 9.41 14.87 -8.91
CA LYS A 245 9.59 15.41 -10.26
C LYS A 245 10.12 14.36 -11.23
N GLY A 246 9.47 14.25 -12.38
CA GLY A 246 9.83 13.29 -13.43
C GLY A 246 9.38 11.85 -13.16
N LEU A 247 8.74 11.53 -12.02
CA LEU A 247 8.29 10.18 -11.72
C LEU A 247 6.97 9.80 -12.42
N PHE A 248 6.20 10.76 -12.90
CA PHE A 248 4.94 10.55 -13.61
C PHE A 248 4.65 11.68 -14.59
N LYS A 249 3.70 11.44 -15.51
CA LYS A 249 3.34 12.39 -16.58
C LYS A 249 1.95 12.97 -16.41
N ARG A 250 1.01 12.22 -15.83
CA ARG A 250 -0.42 12.59 -15.71
C ARG A 250 -0.99 12.17 -14.38
N ILE A 251 -2.08 12.81 -14.01
CA ILE A 251 -2.86 12.49 -12.81
C ILE A 251 -4.33 12.38 -13.20
N ILE A 252 -5.01 11.34 -12.67
CA ILE A 252 -6.45 11.17 -12.67
C ILE A 252 -6.87 11.12 -11.20
N ALA A 253 -7.43 12.21 -10.69
CA ALA A 253 -7.86 12.33 -9.30
C ALA A 253 -9.38 12.21 -9.21
N GLU A 254 -9.87 11.19 -8.54
CA GLU A 254 -11.29 10.91 -8.38
C GLU A 254 -11.73 11.15 -6.94
N SER A 255 -12.70 12.05 -6.74
CA SER A 255 -13.30 12.33 -5.42
C SER A 255 -12.30 12.75 -4.34
N GLY A 256 -11.15 13.33 -4.71
CA GLY A 256 -10.14 13.88 -3.79
C GLY A 256 -10.34 15.36 -3.53
N SER A 257 -9.78 15.84 -2.41
CA SER A 257 -9.77 17.26 -2.06
C SER A 257 -8.51 17.61 -1.28
N LEU A 258 -7.83 18.67 -1.67
CA LEU A 258 -6.65 19.18 -0.94
C LEU A 258 -6.98 19.70 0.46
N ASN A 259 -8.28 19.90 0.77
CA ASN A 259 -8.73 20.25 2.11
C ASN A 259 -8.75 19.08 3.10
N LEU A 260 -8.44 17.84 2.66
CA LEU A 260 -8.31 16.67 3.51
C LEU A 260 -6.91 16.61 4.17
N SER A 261 -6.52 17.66 4.85
CA SER A 261 -5.22 17.76 5.52
C SER A 261 -5.38 18.38 6.92
N TYR A 262 -4.52 18.01 7.89
CA TYR A 262 -4.52 18.59 9.25
C TYR A 262 -3.57 19.78 9.36
N SER A 263 -3.94 20.75 10.18
CA SER A 263 -3.01 21.76 10.64
C SER A 263 -1.98 21.15 11.61
N LYS A 264 -0.85 21.80 11.78
CA LYS A 264 0.21 21.36 12.70
C LYS A 264 -0.31 21.18 14.15
N SER A 265 -1.26 22.03 14.59
CA SER A 265 -1.90 21.94 15.90
C SER A 265 -2.80 20.70 16.04
N GLU A 266 -3.52 20.31 15.00
CA GLU A 266 -4.36 19.11 15.00
C GLU A 266 -3.49 17.84 14.96
N SER A 267 -2.41 17.83 14.18
CA SER A 267 -1.44 16.73 14.14
C SER A 267 -0.77 16.52 15.51
N LYS A 268 -0.39 17.61 16.18
CA LYS A 268 0.16 17.57 17.54
C LYS A 268 -0.80 16.93 18.55
N LEU A 269 -2.09 17.29 18.49
CA LEU A 269 -3.11 16.71 19.37
C LEU A 269 -3.23 15.20 19.19
N LEU A 270 -3.10 14.71 17.97
CA LEU A 270 -3.11 13.28 17.69
C LEU A 270 -1.91 12.58 18.34
N THR A 271 -0.73 13.17 18.22
CA THR A 271 0.50 12.63 18.83
C THR A 271 0.42 12.61 20.36
N GLU A 272 -0.11 13.66 20.97
CA GLU A 272 -0.36 13.72 22.41
C GLU A 272 -1.30 12.59 22.85
N LYS A 273 -2.35 12.32 22.08
CA LYS A 273 -3.26 11.22 22.35
C LYS A 273 -2.63 9.84 22.15
N LEU A 274 -1.73 9.69 21.20
CA LEU A 274 -0.98 8.45 21.02
C LEU A 274 -0.09 8.18 22.25
N LEU A 275 0.64 9.18 22.73
CA LEU A 275 1.46 9.06 23.94
C LEU A 275 0.61 8.77 25.19
N GLU A 276 -0.52 9.47 25.36
CA GLU A 276 -1.47 9.23 26.45
C GLU A 276 -1.98 7.78 26.44
N LYS A 277 -2.40 7.27 25.29
CA LYS A 277 -3.00 5.94 25.15
C LYS A 277 -1.99 4.80 25.27
N SER A 278 -0.80 4.99 24.73
CA SER A 278 0.28 4.00 24.81
C SER A 278 0.92 3.95 26.21
N GLY A 279 0.79 5.01 27.01
CA GLY A 279 1.54 5.19 28.25
C GLY A 279 3.03 5.50 28.05
N ALA A 280 3.48 5.61 26.79
CA ALA A 280 4.86 5.94 26.46
C ALA A 280 5.17 7.42 26.77
N LYS A 281 6.36 7.68 27.26
CA LYS A 281 6.81 9.03 27.64
C LYS A 281 7.52 9.76 26.50
N ASN A 282 8.04 8.99 25.55
CA ASN A 282 8.84 9.47 24.42
C ASN A 282 8.69 8.52 23.20
N ILE A 283 9.34 8.85 22.09
CA ILE A 283 9.26 8.06 20.85
C ILE A 283 9.99 6.73 20.99
N GLU A 284 11.08 6.67 21.73
CA GLU A 284 11.86 5.45 21.93
C GLU A 284 10.99 4.35 22.58
N GLU A 285 10.21 4.69 23.60
CA GLU A 285 9.28 3.75 24.24
C GLU A 285 8.14 3.32 23.28
N LEU A 286 7.73 4.18 22.33
CA LEU A 286 6.77 3.80 21.28
C LEU A 286 7.36 2.82 20.28
N ILE A 287 8.64 2.97 19.92
CA ILE A 287 9.33 2.07 18.97
C ILE A 287 9.41 0.64 19.53
N ASP A 288 9.58 0.51 20.84
CA ASP A 288 9.68 -0.78 21.52
C ASP A 288 8.35 -1.54 21.62
N LEU A 289 7.21 -0.88 21.29
CA LEU A 289 5.90 -1.54 21.29
C LEU A 289 5.84 -2.65 20.23
N SER A 290 5.22 -3.76 20.58
CA SER A 290 4.95 -4.85 19.65
C SER A 290 3.98 -4.43 18.54
N GLY A 291 4.00 -5.13 17.42
CA GLY A 291 3.06 -4.87 16.32
C GLY A 291 1.59 -5.04 16.72
N GLU A 292 1.26 -5.91 17.68
CA GLU A 292 -0.11 -6.04 18.21
C GLU A 292 -0.50 -4.84 19.08
N GLU A 293 0.39 -4.31 19.91
CA GLU A 293 0.14 -3.08 20.67
C GLU A 293 -0.09 -1.89 19.72
N ILE A 294 0.74 -1.73 18.71
CA ILE A 294 0.55 -0.71 17.66
C ILE A 294 -0.80 -0.88 16.96
N LYS A 295 -1.21 -2.10 16.67
CA LYS A 295 -2.50 -2.39 16.03
C LYS A 295 -3.69 -2.02 16.92
N GLU A 296 -3.62 -2.29 18.21
CA GLU A 296 -4.66 -1.88 19.15
C GLU A 296 -4.71 -0.34 19.28
N LEU A 297 -3.55 0.31 19.41
CA LEU A 297 -3.47 1.78 19.44
C LEU A 297 -4.04 2.40 18.15
N GLN A 298 -3.73 1.83 16.98
CA GLN A 298 -4.29 2.26 15.70
C GLN A 298 -5.83 2.14 15.70
N LYS A 299 -6.39 1.05 16.24
CA LYS A 299 -7.84 0.86 16.32
C LYS A 299 -8.49 1.88 17.26
N GLU A 300 -7.92 2.10 18.44
CA GLU A 300 -8.43 3.07 19.41
C GLU A 300 -8.39 4.51 18.86
N LEU A 301 -7.29 4.89 18.25
CA LEU A 301 -7.11 6.23 17.71
C LEU A 301 -7.93 6.47 16.43
N ASN A 302 -8.32 5.42 15.73
CA ASN A 302 -9.16 5.52 14.54
C ASN A 302 -10.52 6.17 14.80
N ASP A 303 -11.05 6.02 16.01
CA ASP A 303 -12.33 6.62 16.42
C ASP A 303 -12.18 8.10 16.81
N TYR A 304 -10.98 8.55 17.16
CA TYR A 304 -10.67 9.95 17.53
C TYR A 304 -10.17 10.80 16.36
N CYS A 305 -9.72 10.18 15.27
CA CYS A 305 -8.97 10.86 14.24
C CYS A 305 -9.59 10.63 12.88
N ASN A 306 -10.14 11.66 12.30
CA ASN A 306 -10.27 11.75 10.86
C ASN A 306 -8.87 12.12 10.34
N PHE A 307 -8.03 11.11 10.12
CA PHE A 307 -6.70 11.31 9.56
C PHE A 307 -6.82 12.03 8.23
N ALA A 308 -6.25 13.18 8.15
CA ALA A 308 -6.16 13.95 6.93
C ALA A 308 -4.79 14.64 6.93
N ILE A 309 -4.16 14.70 5.78
CA ILE A 309 -2.90 15.42 5.57
C ILE A 309 -3.19 16.91 5.68
N ARG A 310 -2.43 17.65 6.49
CA ARG A 310 -2.38 19.11 6.41
C ARG A 310 -0.96 19.61 6.42
N GLU A 311 -0.77 20.72 5.75
CA GLU A 311 0.37 21.61 5.46
C GLU A 311 1.71 21.30 6.11
#